data_478c56c9daaa28478025a2c777619dbb
#
_entry.id   478c56c9daaa28478025a2c777619dbb
#
_cell.length_a   1.000
_cell.length_b   1.000
_cell.length_c   1.000
_cell.angle_alpha   90.00
_cell.angle_beta   90.00
_cell.angle_gamma   90.00
#
_symmetry.space_group_name_H-M   'P 1'
#
loop_
_entity.id
_entity.type
_entity.pdbx_description
1 polymer ?
#
loop_
_entity_poly.entity_id
_entity_poly.type
_entity_poly.pdbx_seq_one_letter_code
_entity_poly.pdbx_strand_id
1 'polypeptide(L)'
;MPFTNHDGAVLWLTGLPAAGKTTLAQNLHRLLEDVGATSIILDGDELRKARTVPLGYTKEDRDEAVHGAGLEAMQKALDGAIVIVAMVSPFRDARRAVRLRVKDAGFHFIEVFLDTPIEICIERDPKGLYGKALNGELSNMTGINDPYEAPEKPEVIIGWEHSPHSAARYLMEWINPLVRESTSQQVNKSIER
;
A
#
# COMPACT_ATOMS: atom_id res chain seq x y z
N MET A 1 18.46 -3.24 23.04
CA MET A 1 19.18 -3.51 21.79
C MET A 1 19.13 -2.24 20.98
N PRO A 2 20.23 -1.76 20.40
CA PRO A 2 20.15 -0.59 19.52
C PRO A 2 19.28 -0.95 18.31
N PHE A 3 18.29 -0.13 18.04
CA PHE A 3 17.48 -0.23 16.83
C PHE A 3 18.41 0.01 15.64
N THR A 4 18.64 -1.01 14.83
CA THR A 4 19.25 -0.82 13.53
C THR A 4 18.21 -0.13 12.66
N ASN A 5 18.44 1.14 12.30
CA ASN A 5 17.66 1.81 11.28
C ASN A 5 17.86 1.01 9.97
N HIS A 6 16.82 0.38 9.50
CA HIS A 6 16.81 -0.23 8.17
C HIS A 6 16.44 0.85 7.15
N ASP A 7 17.18 0.90 6.06
CA ASP A 7 16.96 1.89 4.98
C ASP A 7 15.72 1.59 4.14
N GLY A 8 15.06 0.46 4.40
CA GLY A 8 13.82 0.07 3.75
C GLY A 8 12.61 0.86 4.27
N ALA A 9 11.63 1.03 3.40
CA ALA A 9 10.39 1.72 3.73
C ALA A 9 9.18 0.95 3.24
N VAL A 10 8.06 1.07 3.97
CA VAL A 10 6.76 0.53 3.58
C VAL A 10 5.80 1.69 3.32
N LEU A 11 5.40 1.85 2.06
CA LEU A 11 4.34 2.75 1.64
C LEU A 11 3.04 1.96 1.57
N TRP A 12 2.10 2.28 2.45
CA TRP A 12 0.83 1.58 2.57
C TRP A 12 -0.30 2.38 1.92
N LEU A 13 -0.66 2.03 0.67
CA LEU A 13 -1.75 2.65 -0.06
C LEU A 13 -3.07 2.01 0.37
N THR A 14 -3.97 2.80 0.95
CA THR A 14 -5.32 2.38 1.35
C THR A 14 -6.38 3.26 0.68
N GLY A 15 -7.59 2.75 0.56
CA GLY A 15 -8.73 3.42 -0.07
C GLY A 15 -9.73 2.41 -0.60
N LEU A 16 -10.90 2.89 -1.02
CA LEU A 16 -11.97 2.06 -1.58
C LEU A 16 -11.52 1.20 -2.78
N PRO A 17 -12.18 0.09 -3.11
CA PRO A 17 -12.01 -0.56 -4.39
C PRO A 17 -12.16 0.46 -5.53
N ALA A 18 -11.41 0.33 -6.61
CA ALA A 18 -11.35 1.28 -7.75
C ALA A 18 -10.87 2.71 -7.41
N ALA A 19 -10.37 3.00 -6.21
CA ALA A 19 -9.79 4.30 -5.85
C ALA A 19 -8.50 4.66 -6.63
N GLY A 20 -7.86 3.68 -7.29
CA GLY A 20 -6.65 3.92 -8.09
C GLY A 20 -5.34 3.47 -7.45
N LYS A 21 -5.38 2.70 -6.35
CA LYS A 21 -4.19 2.24 -5.61
C LYS A 21 -3.15 1.53 -6.48
N THR A 22 -3.56 0.53 -7.25
CA THR A 22 -2.66 -0.24 -8.13
C THR A 22 -2.04 0.64 -9.20
N THR A 23 -2.82 1.55 -9.80
CA THR A 23 -2.34 2.49 -10.80
C THR A 23 -1.32 3.46 -10.22
N LEU A 24 -1.57 3.99 -9.02
CA LEU A 24 -0.63 4.86 -8.32
C LEU A 24 0.66 4.11 -7.97
N ALA A 25 0.55 2.88 -7.44
CA ALA A 25 1.69 2.04 -7.12
C ALA A 25 2.59 1.79 -8.34
N GLN A 26 2.01 1.46 -9.49
CA GLN A 26 2.74 1.24 -10.75
C GLN A 26 3.45 2.50 -11.25
N ASN A 27 2.80 3.67 -11.19
CA ASN A 27 3.41 4.93 -11.59
C ASN A 27 4.56 5.32 -10.65
N LEU A 28 4.37 5.14 -9.34
CA LEU A 28 5.41 5.41 -8.35
C LEU A 28 6.61 4.46 -8.52
N HIS A 29 6.35 3.19 -8.73
CA HIS A 29 7.39 2.18 -8.98
C HIS A 29 8.29 2.57 -10.16
N ARG A 30 7.71 2.98 -11.29
CA ARG A 30 8.48 3.46 -12.46
C ARG A 30 9.34 4.69 -12.12
N LEU A 31 8.79 5.67 -11.40
CA LEU A 31 9.56 6.85 -10.99
C LEU A 31 10.72 6.49 -10.05
N LEU A 32 10.55 5.49 -9.18
CA LEU A 32 11.62 4.99 -8.32
C LEU A 32 12.71 4.27 -9.13
N GLU A 33 12.32 3.44 -10.10
CA GLU A 33 13.27 2.82 -11.04
C GLU A 33 14.07 3.85 -11.84
N ASP A 34 13.42 4.92 -12.33
CA ASP A 34 14.06 6.00 -13.09
C ASP A 34 15.17 6.72 -12.30
N VAL A 35 15.06 6.72 -10.97
CA VAL A 35 16.10 7.29 -10.08
C VAL A 35 17.05 6.23 -9.47
N GLY A 36 16.95 4.98 -9.92
CA GLY A 36 17.81 3.88 -9.48
C GLY A 36 17.48 3.34 -8.09
N ALA A 37 16.31 3.65 -7.54
CA ALA A 37 15.87 3.11 -6.25
C ALA A 37 15.20 1.74 -6.43
N THR A 38 15.55 0.78 -5.57
CA THR A 38 14.90 -0.53 -5.56
C THR A 38 13.50 -0.40 -4.96
N SER A 39 12.47 -0.78 -5.71
CA SER A 39 11.10 -0.82 -5.19
C SER A 39 10.36 -2.09 -5.57
N ILE A 40 9.39 -2.49 -4.74
CA ILE A 40 8.59 -3.71 -4.90
C ILE A 40 7.13 -3.35 -4.67
N ILE A 41 6.25 -3.82 -5.55
CA ILE A 41 4.79 -3.68 -5.37
C ILE A 41 4.23 -4.97 -4.76
N LEU A 42 3.44 -4.82 -3.69
CA LEU A 42 2.59 -5.85 -3.13
C LEU A 42 1.13 -5.46 -3.36
N ASP A 43 0.52 -6.03 -4.39
CA ASP A 43 -0.89 -5.79 -4.70
C ASP A 43 -1.78 -6.78 -3.95
N GLY A 44 -2.83 -6.29 -3.29
CA GLY A 44 -3.72 -7.10 -2.47
C GLY A 44 -4.45 -8.21 -3.24
N ASP A 45 -4.77 -8.00 -4.51
CA ASP A 45 -5.41 -9.02 -5.35
C ASP A 45 -4.41 -10.12 -5.71
N GLU A 46 -3.16 -9.75 -6.03
CA GLU A 46 -2.11 -10.72 -6.34
C GLU A 46 -1.70 -11.52 -5.09
N LEU A 47 -1.54 -10.85 -3.94
CA LEU A 47 -1.28 -11.52 -2.66
C LEU A 47 -2.39 -12.53 -2.32
N ARG A 48 -3.65 -12.18 -2.57
CA ARG A 48 -4.79 -13.07 -2.32
C ARG A 48 -4.76 -14.30 -3.24
N LYS A 49 -4.41 -14.14 -4.51
CA LYS A 49 -4.27 -15.24 -5.48
C LYS A 49 -3.10 -16.17 -5.16
N ALA A 50 -2.01 -15.64 -4.63
CA ALA A 50 -0.79 -16.39 -4.31
C ALA A 50 -0.93 -17.26 -3.04
N ARG A 51 -1.99 -17.07 -2.23
CA ARG A 51 -2.18 -17.85 -1.00
C ARG A 51 -2.53 -19.30 -1.30
N THR A 52 -1.88 -20.21 -0.61
CA THR A 52 -2.19 -21.67 -0.65
C THR A 52 -3.57 -21.95 -0.06
N VAL A 53 -3.95 -21.22 1.00
CA VAL A 53 -5.28 -21.30 1.62
C VAL A 53 -6.02 -20.01 1.31
N PRO A 54 -7.11 -20.06 0.53
CA PRO A 54 -7.90 -18.88 0.20
C PRO A 54 -8.51 -18.26 1.45
N LEU A 55 -8.45 -16.94 1.55
CA LEU A 55 -9.18 -16.17 2.56
C LEU A 55 -10.53 -15.71 2.00
N GLY A 56 -11.56 -15.74 2.85
CA GLY A 56 -12.84 -15.13 2.58
C GLY A 56 -12.81 -13.60 2.65
N TYR A 57 -13.97 -13.01 2.94
CA TYR A 57 -14.13 -11.56 3.03
C TYR A 57 -14.71 -11.10 4.37
N THR A 58 -14.70 -11.97 5.40
CA THR A 58 -15.04 -11.57 6.76
C THR A 58 -14.04 -10.54 7.28
N LYS A 59 -14.37 -9.90 8.38
CA LYS A 59 -13.45 -8.96 9.03
C LYS A 59 -12.12 -9.64 9.38
N GLU A 60 -12.19 -10.84 9.95
CA GLU A 60 -11.04 -11.64 10.36
C GLU A 60 -10.16 -12.02 9.16
N ASP A 61 -10.75 -12.46 8.05
CA ASP A 61 -10.02 -12.77 6.80
C ASP A 61 -9.31 -11.54 6.23
N ARG A 62 -9.96 -10.37 6.31
CA ARG A 62 -9.38 -9.11 5.84
C ARG A 62 -8.23 -8.66 6.73
N ASP A 63 -8.38 -8.78 8.05
CA ASP A 63 -7.35 -8.45 9.04
C ASP A 63 -6.14 -9.39 8.86
N GLU A 64 -6.37 -10.69 8.65
CA GLU A 64 -5.32 -11.66 8.37
C GLU A 64 -4.58 -11.33 7.06
N ALA A 65 -5.31 -10.95 6.00
CA ALA A 65 -4.70 -10.53 4.74
C ALA A 65 -3.81 -9.29 4.92
N VAL A 66 -4.25 -8.32 5.70
CA VAL A 66 -3.50 -7.09 6.02
C VAL A 66 -2.25 -7.41 6.83
N HIS A 67 -2.36 -8.24 7.86
CA HIS A 67 -1.23 -8.66 8.68
C HIS A 67 -0.19 -9.46 7.86
N GLY A 68 -0.65 -10.37 7.00
CA GLY A 68 0.23 -11.14 6.11
C GLY A 68 0.99 -10.24 5.13
N ALA A 69 0.31 -9.28 4.51
CA ALA A 69 0.93 -8.30 3.64
C ALA A 69 1.97 -7.43 4.37
N GLY A 70 1.70 -7.06 5.63
CA GLY A 70 2.64 -6.34 6.48
C GLY A 70 3.91 -7.13 6.78
N LEU A 71 3.80 -8.42 7.07
CA LEU A 71 4.95 -9.30 7.28
C LEU A 71 5.79 -9.45 6.00
N GLU A 72 5.13 -9.68 4.87
CA GLU A 72 5.82 -9.78 3.58
C GLU A 72 6.51 -8.46 3.21
N ALA A 73 5.84 -7.32 3.44
CA ALA A 73 6.43 -6.01 3.21
C ALA A 73 7.71 -5.79 4.02
N MET A 74 7.71 -6.13 5.31
CA MET A 74 8.91 -6.04 6.15
C MET A 74 10.04 -6.93 5.63
N GLN A 75 9.73 -8.16 5.24
CA GLN A 75 10.73 -9.08 4.70
C GLN A 75 11.37 -8.53 3.42
N LYS A 76 10.58 -7.94 2.52
CA LYS A 76 11.08 -7.32 1.28
C LYS A 76 11.87 -6.03 1.55
N ALA A 77 11.56 -5.32 2.64
CA ALA A 77 12.25 -4.08 3.01
C ALA A 77 13.62 -4.32 3.69
N LEU A 78 13.95 -5.55 4.11
CA LEU A 78 15.21 -5.88 4.79
C LEU A 78 16.46 -5.51 3.98
N ASP A 79 16.38 -5.57 2.65
CA ASP A 79 17.47 -5.25 1.74
C ASP A 79 17.51 -3.79 1.29
N GLY A 80 16.77 -2.91 1.99
CA GLY A 80 16.71 -1.49 1.68
C GLY A 80 15.71 -1.13 0.58
N ALA A 81 14.80 -2.05 0.19
CA ALA A 81 13.79 -1.76 -0.81
C ALA A 81 12.66 -0.87 -0.27
N ILE A 82 12.09 -0.05 -1.15
CA ILE A 82 10.84 0.68 -0.91
C ILE A 82 9.68 -0.23 -1.32
N VAL A 83 8.93 -0.72 -0.35
CA VAL A 83 7.81 -1.64 -0.60
C VAL A 83 6.50 -0.87 -0.66
N ILE A 84 5.83 -0.93 -1.81
CA ILE A 84 4.56 -0.25 -2.08
C ILE A 84 3.44 -1.28 -1.93
N VAL A 85 2.70 -1.22 -0.83
CA VAL A 85 1.55 -2.10 -0.58
C VAL A 85 0.28 -1.43 -1.09
N ALA A 86 -0.42 -2.03 -2.05
CA ALA A 86 -1.66 -1.53 -2.62
C ALA A 86 -2.83 -2.43 -2.22
N MET A 87 -3.50 -2.11 -1.12
CA MET A 87 -4.62 -2.90 -0.57
C MET A 87 -5.77 -2.00 -0.12
N VAL A 88 -7.00 -2.52 -0.12
CA VAL A 88 -8.14 -1.82 0.49
C VAL A 88 -7.91 -1.62 1.97
N SER A 89 -7.51 -2.68 2.70
CA SER A 89 -7.24 -2.66 4.15
C SER A 89 -8.28 -1.84 4.93
N PRO A 90 -9.55 -2.29 4.98
CA PRO A 90 -10.66 -1.42 5.33
C PRO A 90 -10.68 -1.00 6.80
N PHE A 91 -10.10 -1.78 7.71
CA PHE A 91 -10.20 -1.57 9.15
C PHE A 91 -8.96 -0.84 9.71
N ARG A 92 -9.18 0.21 10.49
CA ARG A 92 -8.12 1.03 11.11
C ARG A 92 -7.21 0.22 12.02
N ASP A 93 -7.79 -0.67 12.82
CA ASP A 93 -7.02 -1.44 13.80
C ASP A 93 -5.99 -2.35 13.12
N ALA A 94 -6.35 -3.01 12.01
CA ALA A 94 -5.43 -3.84 11.25
C ALA A 94 -4.28 -3.01 10.66
N ARG A 95 -4.59 -1.85 10.05
CA ARG A 95 -3.56 -0.93 9.52
C ARG A 95 -2.65 -0.40 10.63
N ARG A 96 -3.24 -0.03 11.78
CA ARG A 96 -2.48 0.43 12.95
C ARG A 96 -1.56 -0.64 13.50
N ALA A 97 -2.03 -1.89 13.59
CA ALA A 97 -1.21 -3.01 14.05
C ALA A 97 0.00 -3.24 13.13
N VAL A 98 -0.20 -3.19 11.80
CA VAL A 98 0.89 -3.29 10.82
C VAL A 98 1.85 -2.11 10.96
N ARG A 99 1.35 -0.87 11.05
CA ARG A 99 2.16 0.33 11.26
C ARG A 99 3.09 0.18 12.47
N LEU A 100 2.54 -0.23 13.61
CA LEU A 100 3.33 -0.40 14.83
C LEU A 100 4.42 -1.46 14.62
N ARG A 101 4.07 -2.63 14.08
CA ARG A 101 5.02 -3.72 13.83
C ARG A 101 6.15 -3.32 12.88
N VAL A 102 5.83 -2.59 11.80
CA VAL A 102 6.82 -2.10 10.83
C VAL A 102 7.78 -1.10 11.51
N LYS A 103 7.23 -0.15 12.28
CA LYS A 103 8.04 0.85 13.01
C LYS A 103 8.89 0.22 14.12
N ASP A 104 8.34 -0.73 14.87
CA ASP A 104 9.07 -1.46 15.92
C ASP A 104 10.22 -2.30 15.35
N ALA A 105 10.08 -2.77 14.10
CA ALA A 105 11.15 -3.45 13.37
C ALA A 105 12.20 -2.49 12.78
N GLY A 106 12.07 -1.18 12.96
CA GLY A 106 13.03 -0.16 12.53
C GLY A 106 12.85 0.34 11.09
N PHE A 107 11.72 0.01 10.43
CA PHE A 107 11.43 0.50 9.09
C PHE A 107 10.59 1.78 9.11
N HIS A 108 10.69 2.56 8.04
CA HIS A 108 9.78 3.66 7.79
C HIS A 108 8.41 3.13 7.34
N PHE A 109 7.33 3.71 7.88
CA PHE A 109 5.96 3.41 7.48
C PHE A 109 5.24 4.69 7.10
N ILE A 110 4.73 4.76 5.88
CA ILE A 110 3.99 5.90 5.33
C ILE A 110 2.62 5.39 4.87
N GLU A 111 1.55 5.81 5.56
CA GLU A 111 0.18 5.53 5.15
C GLU A 111 -0.28 6.58 4.13
N VAL A 112 -0.66 6.12 2.96
CA VAL A 112 -1.17 6.96 1.87
C VAL A 112 -2.64 6.64 1.67
N PHE A 113 -3.49 7.61 1.94
CA PHE A 113 -4.93 7.49 1.75
C PHE A 113 -5.34 8.03 0.39
N LEU A 114 -5.91 7.18 -0.46
CA LEU A 114 -6.54 7.61 -1.70
C LEU A 114 -7.99 7.98 -1.38
N ASP A 115 -8.22 9.28 -1.19
CA ASP A 115 -9.53 9.86 -0.87
C ASP A 115 -10.35 10.05 -2.14
N THR A 116 -10.83 8.94 -2.66
CA THR A 116 -11.70 8.91 -3.85
C THR A 116 -13.15 8.74 -3.39
N PRO A 117 -14.06 9.66 -3.74
CA PRO A 117 -15.48 9.52 -3.46
C PRO A 117 -16.05 8.20 -3.99
N ILE A 118 -16.99 7.63 -3.26
CA ILE A 118 -17.55 6.31 -3.63
C ILE A 118 -18.25 6.35 -4.98
N GLU A 119 -18.87 7.48 -5.32
CA GLU A 119 -19.54 7.70 -6.60
C GLU A 119 -18.57 7.56 -7.78
N ILE A 120 -17.36 8.10 -7.63
CA ILE A 120 -16.28 7.98 -8.62
C ILE A 120 -15.76 6.52 -8.69
N CYS A 121 -15.69 5.84 -7.55
CA CYS A 121 -15.32 4.42 -7.53
C CYS A 121 -16.34 3.54 -8.23
N ILE A 122 -17.64 3.82 -8.05
CA ILE A 122 -18.75 3.14 -8.71
C ILE A 122 -18.73 3.42 -10.22
N GLU A 123 -18.51 4.67 -10.63
CA GLU A 123 -18.41 5.02 -12.05
C GLU A 123 -17.25 4.29 -12.74
N ARG A 124 -16.11 4.17 -12.08
CA ARG A 124 -14.94 3.46 -12.63
C ARG A 124 -15.15 1.96 -12.75
N ASP A 125 -15.63 1.33 -11.71
CA ASP A 125 -15.90 -0.12 -11.52
C ASP A 125 -15.19 -1.10 -12.50
N PRO A 126 -13.87 -1.10 -12.61
CA PRO A 126 -13.13 -1.83 -13.65
C PRO A 126 -13.32 -3.34 -13.61
N LYS A 127 -13.86 -3.88 -12.51
CA LYS A 127 -14.07 -5.32 -12.27
C LYS A 127 -15.54 -5.67 -12.17
N GLY A 128 -16.47 -4.72 -12.31
CA GLY A 128 -17.91 -4.92 -12.17
C GLY A 128 -18.35 -5.32 -10.76
N LEU A 129 -17.52 -5.06 -9.73
CA LEU A 129 -17.82 -5.46 -8.36
C LEU A 129 -18.90 -4.58 -7.71
N TYR A 130 -18.88 -3.29 -8.00
CA TYR A 130 -19.90 -2.35 -7.52
C TYR A 130 -21.25 -2.65 -8.14
N GLY A 131 -21.30 -2.91 -9.46
CA GLY A 131 -22.53 -3.31 -10.15
C GLY A 131 -23.13 -4.57 -9.54
N LYS A 132 -22.33 -5.59 -9.27
CA LYS A 132 -22.79 -6.83 -8.62
C LYS A 132 -23.30 -6.60 -7.19
N ALA A 133 -22.60 -5.78 -6.42
CA ALA A 133 -23.00 -5.48 -5.03
C ALA A 133 -24.33 -4.69 -4.98
N LEU A 134 -24.52 -3.72 -5.87
CA LEU A 134 -25.75 -2.92 -5.97
C LEU A 134 -26.94 -3.76 -6.43
N ASN A 135 -26.71 -4.78 -7.26
CA ASN A 135 -27.72 -5.74 -7.69
C ASN A 135 -27.99 -6.85 -6.65
N GLY A 136 -27.28 -6.85 -5.51
CA GLY A 136 -27.44 -7.90 -4.49
C GLY A 136 -26.77 -9.24 -4.80
N GLU A 137 -25.96 -9.29 -5.87
CA GLU A 137 -25.22 -10.49 -6.31
C GLU A 137 -23.90 -10.71 -5.53
N LEU A 138 -23.41 -9.67 -4.87
CA LEU A 138 -22.20 -9.69 -4.07
C LEU A 138 -22.46 -9.11 -2.67
N SER A 139 -22.26 -9.93 -1.66
CA SER A 139 -22.16 -9.50 -0.26
C SER A 139 -20.71 -9.16 0.08
N ASN A 140 -20.48 -8.42 1.15
CA ASN A 140 -19.14 -8.07 1.66
C ASN A 140 -18.32 -7.16 0.72
N MET A 141 -18.97 -6.28 -0.03
CA MET A 141 -18.31 -5.25 -0.83
C MET A 141 -18.00 -4.03 0.04
N THR A 142 -16.72 -3.78 0.25
CA THR A 142 -16.27 -2.60 1.02
C THR A 142 -16.77 -1.30 0.39
N GLY A 143 -17.44 -0.48 1.17
CA GLY A 143 -18.03 0.78 0.74
C GLY A 143 -19.51 0.69 0.34
N ILE A 144 -20.08 -0.51 0.17
CA ILE A 144 -21.52 -0.73 -0.15
C ILE A 144 -22.21 -1.42 1.02
N ASN A 145 -21.91 -2.68 1.26
CA ASN A 145 -22.52 -3.48 2.32
C ASN A 145 -21.51 -3.92 3.41
N ASP A 146 -20.23 -3.55 3.25
CA ASP A 146 -19.18 -3.64 4.27
C ASP A 146 -18.54 -2.26 4.50
N PRO A 147 -18.13 -1.93 5.74
CA PRO A 147 -17.55 -0.62 6.06
C PRO A 147 -16.13 -0.45 5.49
N TYR A 148 -15.80 0.81 5.20
CA TYR A 148 -14.43 1.29 5.05
C TYR A 148 -14.17 2.37 6.10
N GLU A 149 -13.18 2.15 6.94
CA GLU A 149 -12.76 3.10 7.98
C GLU A 149 -11.60 3.93 7.45
N ALA A 150 -11.88 5.14 6.96
CA ALA A 150 -10.85 6.06 6.48
C ALA A 150 -9.78 6.30 7.57
N PRO A 151 -8.49 6.41 7.22
CA PRO A 151 -7.43 6.74 8.16
C PRO A 151 -7.71 8.07 8.88
N GLU A 152 -7.43 8.14 10.19
CA GLU A 152 -7.60 9.39 10.95
C GLU A 152 -6.42 10.34 10.75
N LYS A 153 -5.22 9.81 10.60
CA LYS A 153 -3.97 10.56 10.49
C LYS A 153 -3.00 9.87 9.52
N PRO A 154 -3.34 9.77 8.24
CA PRO A 154 -2.40 9.29 7.23
C PRO A 154 -1.28 10.31 7.05
N GLU A 155 -0.09 9.86 6.67
CA GLU A 155 1.01 10.76 6.33
C GLU A 155 0.72 11.54 5.04
N VAL A 156 0.01 10.91 4.08
CA VAL A 156 -0.32 11.53 2.80
C VAL A 156 -1.76 11.24 2.43
N ILE A 157 -2.47 12.26 1.93
CA ILE A 157 -3.79 12.14 1.31
C ILE A 157 -3.66 12.49 -0.17
N ILE A 158 -4.17 11.61 -1.04
CA ILE A 158 -4.24 11.82 -2.49
C ILE A 158 -5.71 11.95 -2.89
N GLY A 159 -6.09 13.13 -3.35
CA GLY A 159 -7.42 13.37 -3.90
C GLY A 159 -7.61 12.72 -5.28
N TRP A 160 -8.83 12.44 -5.63
CA TRP A 160 -9.21 11.73 -6.85
C TRP A 160 -9.02 12.57 -8.14
N GLU A 161 -8.94 13.88 -8.00
CA GLU A 161 -8.72 14.85 -9.08
C GLU A 161 -7.29 14.83 -9.63
N HIS A 162 -6.36 14.24 -8.89
CA HIS A 162 -4.99 14.08 -9.36
C HIS A 162 -4.89 12.99 -10.44
N SER A 163 -4.20 13.28 -11.53
CA SER A 163 -3.81 12.20 -12.44
C SER A 163 -2.87 11.20 -11.72
N PRO A 164 -2.87 9.92 -12.11
CA PRO A 164 -1.97 8.93 -11.48
C PRO A 164 -0.50 9.34 -11.52
N HIS A 165 -0.07 10.00 -12.58
CA HIS A 165 1.30 10.49 -12.73
C HIS A 165 1.60 11.67 -11.79
N SER A 166 0.70 12.66 -11.69
CA SER A 166 0.89 13.78 -10.76
C SER A 166 0.87 13.35 -9.31
N ALA A 167 0.00 12.40 -8.94
CA ALA A 167 -0.04 11.80 -7.61
C ALA A 167 1.27 11.06 -7.27
N ALA A 168 1.81 10.29 -8.23
CA ALA A 168 3.08 9.60 -8.04
C ALA A 168 4.26 10.57 -7.88
N ARG A 169 4.30 11.66 -8.64
CA ARG A 169 5.32 12.72 -8.47
C ARG A 169 5.23 13.39 -7.11
N TYR A 170 4.03 13.69 -6.65
CA TYR A 170 3.82 14.24 -5.31
C TYR A 170 4.33 13.29 -4.22
N LEU A 171 4.07 11.98 -4.33
CA LEU A 171 4.63 10.99 -3.41
C LEU A 171 6.15 10.91 -3.49
N MET A 172 6.76 11.03 -4.68
CA MET A 172 8.22 11.08 -4.83
C MET A 172 8.84 12.24 -4.02
N GLU A 173 8.22 13.41 -4.02
CA GLU A 173 8.69 14.54 -3.21
C GLU A 173 8.66 14.21 -1.71
N TRP A 174 7.61 13.53 -1.26
CA TRP A 174 7.43 13.08 0.12
C TRP A 174 8.47 12.05 0.58
N ILE A 175 8.80 11.10 -0.28
CA ILE A 175 9.71 10.00 0.04
C ILE A 175 11.17 10.26 -0.38
N ASN A 176 11.45 11.37 -1.04
CA ASN A 176 12.79 11.72 -1.53
C ASN A 176 13.92 11.61 -0.48
N PRO A 177 13.72 11.98 0.80
CA PRO A 177 14.73 11.74 1.83
C PRO A 177 15.09 10.26 1.98
N LEU A 178 14.09 9.37 1.98
CA LEU A 178 14.27 7.92 2.12
C LEU A 178 14.99 7.31 0.89
N VAL A 179 14.66 7.82 -0.31
CA VAL A 179 15.31 7.38 -1.58
C VAL A 179 16.80 7.71 -1.56
N ARG A 180 17.19 8.87 -1.08
CA ARG A 180 18.60 9.29 -1.01
C ARG A 180 19.40 8.46 -0.02
N GLU A 181 18.82 8.08 1.11
CA GLU A 181 19.46 7.22 2.10
C GLU A 181 19.70 5.82 1.52
N SER A 182 18.71 5.20 0.89
CA SER A 182 18.82 3.87 0.29
C SER A 182 19.84 3.80 -0.85
N THR A 183 19.91 4.83 -1.71
CA THR A 183 20.83 4.88 -2.86
C THR A 183 22.27 5.07 -2.41
N SER A 184 22.53 5.88 -1.39
CA SER A 184 23.88 6.14 -0.86
C SER A 184 24.51 4.89 -0.25
N GLN A 185 23.73 4.01 0.35
CA GLN A 185 24.22 2.78 0.97
C GLN A 185 24.45 1.65 -0.03
N GLN A 186 23.68 1.58 -1.11
CA GLN A 186 23.94 0.62 -2.19
C GLN A 186 25.31 0.89 -2.86
N VAL A 187 25.68 2.15 -3.01
CA VAL A 187 27.01 2.55 -3.54
C VAL A 187 28.13 2.12 -2.58
N ASN A 188 27.97 2.31 -1.27
CA ASN A 188 28.97 1.91 -0.29
C ASN A 188 29.16 0.39 -0.20
N LYS A 189 28.07 -0.40 -0.24
CA LYS A 189 28.13 -1.88 -0.27
C LYS A 189 28.78 -2.44 -1.55
N SER A 190 28.77 -1.70 -2.65
CA SER A 190 29.44 -2.11 -3.90
C SER A 190 30.94 -1.79 -3.93
N ILE A 191 31.40 -0.88 -3.09
CA ILE A 191 32.83 -0.48 -2.99
C ILE A 191 33.58 -1.41 -2.02
N GLU A 192 32.88 -2.04 -1.08
CA GLU A 192 33.47 -2.96 -0.09
C GLU A 192 33.55 -4.43 -0.55
N ARG A 193 33.16 -4.72 -1.78
CA ARG A 193 33.28 -6.05 -2.42
C ARG A 193 34.33 -6.02 -3.52
#